data_64b3765ac9c9779100790ad7fa4efff4
#
_entry.id   64b3765ac9c9779100790ad7fa4efff4
#
_cell.length_a   1.000
_cell.length_b   1.000
_cell.length_c   1.000
_cell.angle_alpha   90.00
_cell.angle_beta   90.00
_cell.angle_gamma   90.00
#
_symmetry.space_group_name_H-M   'P 1'
#
loop_
_entity.id
_entity.type
_entity.pdbx_description
1 polymer ?
#
loop_
_entity_poly.entity_id
_entity_poly.type
_entity_poly.pdbx_seq_one_letter_code
_entity_poly.pdbx_strand_id
1 'polypeptide(L)'
;MRYSTQQDVLDFVEDNNVKFVRFAFCDIFGTQKNIAVLASDLPKALEDGVCFDGSSIAGFMKVEESDLVLRPDLPTVTILPWRPTEGRVMQFFCDVEKPDGDPFGGNCRGFLREMNRRFRKLGLTCNVGAECEFYLFENDDRGRPTRVPIDFGGYFDVAPLDAGENLRRDICLTMEQMGMSPQHSHHESGNGQNEIDCHYAGPLKTADNVMMFKQIVRAVAMRSGIHASFLPKPLADQAGSGLHINLSLYMDGRNLFEGDIAPDSIAGSFMAGVLAHSRALTVFTNPLPNSYLRFGSDEAPKYVSWSRQNRSQLVRIPQVQGDNCRMELRSPDPACNPYLAIGLILAAGLDGIERRLELQAPINKNLFDPAVAAGLGLEKLPSTLEEAVQAAQESDFLRTVLPEELSHRYYEEELKRCAALKNAADPAEYERIHYFNAI
;
A
#
# COMPACT_ATOMS: atom_id res chain seq x y z
N MET A 1 -15.50 -6.93 18.39
CA MET A 1 -14.32 -6.04 18.36
C MET A 1 -13.87 -5.84 19.79
N ARG A 2 -12.57 -5.94 20.08
CA ARG A 2 -12.05 -6.01 21.48
C ARG A 2 -11.99 -4.65 22.17
N TYR A 3 -11.97 -3.54 21.41
CA TYR A 3 -11.90 -2.17 21.94
C TYR A 3 -12.84 -1.28 21.12
N SER A 4 -14.10 -1.22 21.55
CA SER A 4 -15.15 -0.50 20.81
C SER A 4 -15.66 0.76 21.50
N THR A 5 -15.31 0.94 22.77
CA THR A 5 -15.69 2.09 23.58
C THR A 5 -14.47 2.84 24.11
N GLN A 6 -14.63 4.09 24.47
CA GLN A 6 -13.56 4.86 25.09
C GLN A 6 -13.10 4.22 26.42
N GLN A 7 -14.03 3.65 27.19
CA GLN A 7 -13.68 2.97 28.43
C GLN A 7 -12.79 1.74 28.19
N ASP A 8 -13.09 0.91 27.17
CA ASP A 8 -12.23 -0.23 26.80
C ASP A 8 -10.78 0.21 26.53
N VAL A 9 -10.61 1.39 25.93
CA VAL A 9 -9.28 1.94 25.64
C VAL A 9 -8.60 2.47 26.90
N LEU A 10 -9.32 3.13 27.80
CA LEU A 10 -8.77 3.62 29.06
C LEU A 10 -8.34 2.45 29.96
N ASP A 11 -9.15 1.40 30.04
CA ASP A 11 -8.81 0.16 30.76
C ASP A 11 -7.55 -0.49 30.14
N PHE A 12 -7.46 -0.54 28.80
CA PHE A 12 -6.27 -1.03 28.10
C PHE A 12 -5.00 -0.23 28.45
N VAL A 13 -5.11 1.09 28.57
CA VAL A 13 -3.98 1.97 28.96
C VAL A 13 -3.48 1.65 30.36
N GLU A 14 -4.38 1.43 31.32
CA GLU A 14 -4.04 1.07 32.69
C GLU A 14 -3.40 -0.32 32.75
N ASP A 15 -4.06 -1.33 32.19
CA ASP A 15 -3.62 -2.74 32.18
C ASP A 15 -2.23 -2.92 31.54
N ASN A 16 -1.90 -2.08 30.57
CA ASN A 16 -0.63 -2.17 29.84
C ASN A 16 0.42 -1.15 30.28
N ASN A 17 0.19 -0.37 31.33
CA ASN A 17 1.11 0.70 31.78
C ASN A 17 1.55 1.63 30.64
N VAL A 18 0.60 2.06 29.80
CA VAL A 18 0.85 2.99 28.70
C VAL A 18 1.08 4.40 29.25
N LYS A 19 2.10 5.09 28.74
CA LYS A 19 2.42 6.48 29.11
C LYS A 19 2.33 7.44 27.95
N PHE A 20 2.49 6.95 26.71
CA PHE A 20 2.40 7.75 25.48
C PHE A 20 1.43 7.11 24.51
N VAL A 21 0.60 7.94 23.88
CA VAL A 21 -0.40 7.53 22.92
C VAL A 21 -0.14 8.26 21.59
N ARG A 22 0.03 7.51 20.51
CA ARG A 22 0.23 8.04 19.16
C ARG A 22 -1.05 8.02 18.37
N PHE A 23 -1.42 9.17 17.85
CA PHE A 23 -2.49 9.36 16.89
C PHE A 23 -1.87 9.34 15.50
N ALA A 24 -1.87 8.17 14.86
CA ALA A 24 -1.22 7.96 13.57
C ALA A 24 -2.20 8.18 12.41
N PHE A 25 -1.73 8.83 11.37
CA PHE A 25 -2.42 9.06 10.11
C PHE A 25 -1.42 9.04 8.97
N CYS A 26 -1.85 9.16 7.73
CA CYS A 26 -0.91 9.32 6.60
C CYS A 26 -1.25 10.59 5.81
N ASP A 27 -0.24 11.14 5.14
CA ASP A 27 -0.44 12.14 4.10
C ASP A 27 -0.99 11.49 2.82
N ILE A 28 -1.30 12.30 1.81
CA ILE A 28 -1.86 11.79 0.54
C ILE A 28 -0.89 10.87 -0.22
N PHE A 29 0.40 10.90 0.08
CA PHE A 29 1.44 10.06 -0.53
C PHE A 29 1.69 8.76 0.24
N GLY A 30 0.97 8.51 1.34
CA GLY A 30 1.13 7.30 2.15
C GLY A 30 2.29 7.37 3.14
N THR A 31 2.86 8.54 3.40
CA THR A 31 3.86 8.70 4.47
C THR A 31 3.14 8.76 5.81
N GLN A 32 3.46 7.82 6.70
CA GLN A 32 2.87 7.80 8.03
C GLN A 32 3.37 8.97 8.89
N LYS A 33 2.44 9.67 9.52
CA LYS A 33 2.64 10.75 10.48
C LYS A 33 2.02 10.37 11.81
N ASN A 34 2.39 11.03 12.89
CA ASN A 34 1.71 10.90 14.17
C ASN A 34 1.89 12.13 15.05
N ILE A 35 0.93 12.32 15.96
CA ILE A 35 1.06 13.21 17.11
C ILE A 35 1.03 12.33 18.34
N ALA A 36 1.86 12.61 19.34
CA ALA A 36 1.88 11.87 20.60
C ALA A 36 1.31 12.74 21.72
N VAL A 37 0.42 12.16 22.52
CA VAL A 37 -0.08 12.75 23.76
C VAL A 37 0.32 11.88 24.96
N LEU A 38 0.34 12.46 26.16
CA LEU A 38 0.48 11.69 27.39
C LEU A 38 -0.82 10.90 27.68
N ALA A 39 -0.69 9.75 28.31
CA ALA A 39 -1.86 8.95 28.71
C ALA A 39 -2.84 9.72 29.61
N SER A 40 -2.35 10.68 30.42
CA SER A 40 -3.17 11.58 31.22
C SER A 40 -4.12 12.47 30.43
N ASP A 41 -3.73 12.83 29.20
CA ASP A 41 -4.51 13.71 28.32
C ASP A 41 -5.42 12.92 27.36
N LEU A 42 -5.30 11.59 27.37
CA LEU A 42 -6.05 10.71 26.47
C LEU A 42 -7.57 10.87 26.58
N PRO A 43 -8.18 10.95 27.78
CA PRO A 43 -9.65 11.11 27.90
C PRO A 43 -10.14 12.30 27.09
N LYS A 44 -9.46 13.46 27.21
CA LYS A 44 -9.79 14.65 26.43
C LYS A 44 -9.56 14.48 24.93
N ALA A 45 -8.44 13.84 24.57
CA ALA A 45 -8.12 13.59 23.15
C ALA A 45 -9.11 12.61 22.49
N LEU A 46 -9.72 11.70 23.24
CA LEU A 46 -10.78 10.80 22.75
C LEU A 46 -12.11 11.55 22.54
N GLU A 47 -12.42 12.53 23.40
CA GLU A 47 -13.64 13.34 23.32
C GLU A 47 -13.55 14.41 22.21
N ASP A 48 -12.50 15.25 22.27
CA ASP A 48 -12.35 16.42 21.40
C ASP A 48 -11.65 16.10 20.07
N GLY A 49 -10.88 15.00 20.01
CA GLY A 49 -9.88 14.76 18.97
C GLY A 49 -8.58 15.53 19.24
N VAL A 50 -7.62 15.39 18.34
CA VAL A 50 -6.33 16.09 18.41
C VAL A 50 -6.19 17.07 17.25
N CYS A 51 -6.26 18.37 17.54
CA CYS A 51 -6.07 19.41 16.53
C CYS A 51 -4.61 19.51 16.09
N PHE A 52 -4.38 19.79 14.80
CA PHE A 52 -3.06 20.00 14.26
C PHE A 52 -3.07 20.93 13.04
N ASP A 53 -1.89 21.47 12.72
CA ASP A 53 -1.66 22.28 11.51
C ASP A 53 -1.47 21.38 10.28
N GLY A 54 -2.51 21.28 9.44
CA GLY A 54 -2.50 20.55 8.18
C GLY A 54 -1.68 21.23 7.09
N SER A 55 -1.37 22.54 7.20
CA SER A 55 -0.61 23.25 6.16
C SER A 55 0.84 22.82 6.08
N SER A 56 1.38 22.25 7.16
CA SER A 56 2.72 21.67 7.21
C SER A 56 2.81 20.25 6.68
N ILE A 57 1.67 19.65 6.28
CA ILE A 57 1.60 18.30 5.71
C ILE A 57 1.51 18.40 4.17
N ALA A 58 2.44 17.76 3.48
CA ALA A 58 2.46 17.77 2.01
C ALA A 58 1.12 17.31 1.42
N GLY A 59 0.55 18.13 0.55
CA GLY A 59 -0.69 17.87 -0.15
C GLY A 59 -1.98 18.03 0.69
N PHE A 60 -1.91 18.48 1.96
CA PHE A 60 -3.10 18.63 2.80
C PHE A 60 -3.80 19.97 2.59
N MET A 61 -3.34 21.02 3.24
CA MET A 61 -4.06 22.29 3.35
C MET A 61 -3.18 23.48 2.93
N LYS A 62 -3.83 24.62 2.67
CA LYS A 62 -3.14 25.91 2.56
C LYS A 62 -3.03 26.56 3.94
N VAL A 63 -2.11 27.52 4.08
CA VAL A 63 -1.87 28.21 5.36
C VAL A 63 -3.12 28.95 5.88
N GLU A 64 -3.98 29.41 4.96
CA GLU A 64 -5.18 30.15 5.30
C GLU A 64 -6.31 29.29 5.92
N GLU A 65 -6.23 27.96 5.75
CA GLU A 65 -7.24 27.00 6.24
C GLU A 65 -6.51 25.78 6.83
N SER A 66 -5.65 26.02 7.86
CA SER A 66 -4.69 25.01 8.29
C SER A 66 -5.19 23.99 9.29
N ASP A 67 -6.25 24.30 10.03
CA ASP A 67 -6.67 23.49 11.18
C ASP A 67 -7.39 22.21 10.76
N LEU A 68 -6.91 21.09 11.25
CA LEU A 68 -7.50 19.76 11.09
C LEU A 68 -7.54 19.03 12.44
N VAL A 69 -8.38 17.99 12.52
CA VAL A 69 -8.59 17.19 13.74
C VAL A 69 -8.36 15.71 13.43
N LEU A 70 -7.56 15.04 14.27
CA LEU A 70 -7.43 13.59 14.26
C LEU A 70 -8.50 12.95 15.13
N ARG A 71 -9.26 12.02 14.55
CA ARG A 71 -10.23 11.17 15.24
C ARG A 71 -9.72 9.73 15.29
N PRO A 72 -9.44 9.18 16.46
CA PRO A 72 -8.90 7.82 16.57
C PRO A 72 -9.96 6.78 16.25
N ASP A 73 -9.58 5.78 15.48
CA ASP A 73 -10.36 4.56 15.24
C ASP A 73 -10.04 3.56 16.35
N LEU A 74 -10.88 3.50 17.39
CA LEU A 74 -10.62 2.77 18.63
C LEU A 74 -10.23 1.29 18.44
N PRO A 75 -10.87 0.52 17.55
CA PRO A 75 -10.49 -0.87 17.28
C PRO A 75 -9.07 -1.07 16.75
N THR A 76 -8.38 0.00 16.32
CA THR A 76 -7.01 -0.07 15.79
C THR A 76 -5.93 0.07 16.85
N VAL A 77 -6.30 0.20 18.12
CA VAL A 77 -5.36 0.32 19.24
C VAL A 77 -4.36 -0.84 19.26
N THR A 78 -3.08 -0.51 19.41
CA THR A 78 -2.00 -1.50 19.52
C THR A 78 -0.82 -0.94 20.31
N ILE A 79 -0.08 -1.82 21.00
CA ILE A 79 1.21 -1.47 21.62
C ILE A 79 2.30 -1.51 20.56
N LEU A 80 3.30 -0.64 20.67
CA LEU A 80 4.50 -0.65 19.82
C LEU A 80 5.64 -1.43 20.52
N PRO A 81 5.89 -2.72 20.17
CA PRO A 81 6.77 -3.60 20.94
C PRO A 81 8.25 -3.18 20.91
N TRP A 82 8.68 -2.42 19.90
CA TRP A 82 10.06 -1.91 19.79
C TRP A 82 10.34 -0.68 20.66
N ARG A 83 9.37 -0.22 21.42
CA ARG A 83 9.51 0.86 22.41
C ARG A 83 9.77 0.28 23.81
N PRO A 84 10.24 1.09 24.76
CA PRO A 84 10.49 0.61 26.12
C PRO A 84 9.29 -0.12 26.72
N THR A 85 9.55 -1.15 27.52
CA THR A 85 8.53 -1.94 28.21
C THR A 85 8.00 -1.21 29.45
N GLU A 86 8.80 -0.35 30.05
CA GLU A 86 8.35 0.60 31.08
C GLU A 86 7.85 1.89 30.42
N GLY A 87 6.63 2.33 30.78
CA GLY A 87 6.00 3.47 30.13
C GLY A 87 5.73 3.24 28.66
N ARG A 88 5.02 2.15 28.36
CA ARG A 88 4.75 1.69 27.01
C ARG A 88 4.13 2.77 26.12
N VAL A 89 4.34 2.62 24.83
CA VAL A 89 3.75 3.46 23.79
C VAL A 89 2.69 2.66 23.05
N MET A 90 1.49 3.19 22.96
CA MET A 90 0.43 2.66 22.10
C MET A 90 0.15 3.58 20.92
N GLN A 91 -0.54 3.07 19.91
CA GLN A 91 -0.93 3.79 18.71
C GLN A 91 -2.36 3.48 18.29
N PHE A 92 -3.05 4.50 17.74
CA PHE A 92 -4.24 4.34 16.92
C PHE A 92 -3.95 4.73 15.48
N PHE A 93 -4.70 4.17 14.52
CA PHE A 93 -4.93 4.85 13.27
C PHE A 93 -6.08 5.85 13.42
N CYS A 94 -5.93 7.01 12.78
CA CYS A 94 -6.90 8.10 12.88
C CYS A 94 -7.47 8.44 11.51
N ASP A 95 -8.72 8.89 11.51
CA ASP A 95 -9.28 9.67 10.42
C ASP A 95 -8.93 11.14 10.61
N VAL A 96 -8.93 11.89 9.52
CA VAL A 96 -8.68 13.33 9.51
C VAL A 96 -9.98 14.03 9.14
N GLU A 97 -10.39 14.99 9.97
CA GLU A 97 -11.63 15.77 9.80
C GLU A 97 -11.32 17.26 9.87
N LYS A 98 -12.25 18.07 9.38
CA LYS A 98 -12.25 19.51 9.62
C LYS A 98 -12.72 19.82 11.05
N PRO A 99 -12.44 21.04 11.59
CA PRO A 99 -12.85 21.40 12.95
C PRO A 99 -14.35 21.38 13.20
N ASP A 100 -15.17 21.58 12.16
CA ASP A 100 -16.63 21.50 12.20
C ASP A 100 -17.18 20.06 12.15
N GLY A 101 -16.29 19.05 12.00
CA GLY A 101 -16.64 17.64 11.89
C GLY A 101 -16.91 17.18 10.46
N ASP A 102 -16.82 18.06 9.48
CA ASP A 102 -16.95 17.69 8.07
C ASP A 102 -15.75 16.83 7.60
N PRO A 103 -15.96 15.88 6.68
CA PRO A 103 -14.89 15.07 6.12
C PRO A 103 -13.83 15.94 5.44
N PHE A 104 -12.58 15.66 5.73
CA PHE A 104 -11.46 16.27 5.00
C PHE A 104 -11.17 15.49 3.70
N GLY A 105 -11.14 16.20 2.56
CA GLY A 105 -10.94 15.58 1.23
C GLY A 105 -9.60 14.82 1.09
N GLY A 106 -8.56 15.20 1.84
CA GLY A 106 -7.26 14.50 1.89
C GLY A 106 -7.22 13.27 2.82
N ASN A 107 -8.34 12.91 3.47
CA ASN A 107 -8.42 11.71 4.32
C ASN A 107 -8.49 10.43 3.46
N CYS A 108 -7.34 9.93 3.02
CA CYS A 108 -7.25 8.73 2.18
C CYS A 108 -7.83 7.48 2.88
N ARG A 109 -7.70 7.38 4.19
CA ARG A 109 -8.27 6.27 4.99
C ARG A 109 -9.80 6.31 4.96
N GLY A 110 -10.38 7.51 5.08
CA GLY A 110 -11.83 7.74 4.94
C GLY A 110 -12.35 7.44 3.53
N PHE A 111 -11.57 7.76 2.49
CA PHE A 111 -11.88 7.40 1.11
C PHE A 111 -12.03 5.87 0.95
N LEU A 112 -11.07 5.08 1.43
CA LEU A 112 -11.15 3.61 1.37
C LEU A 112 -12.35 3.08 2.16
N ARG A 113 -12.65 3.64 3.34
CA ARG A 113 -13.83 3.28 4.13
C ARG A 113 -15.11 3.50 3.34
N GLU A 114 -15.22 4.62 2.61
CA GLU A 114 -16.39 4.93 1.78
C GLU A 114 -16.52 3.94 0.62
N MET A 115 -15.44 3.59 -0.07
CA MET A 115 -15.47 2.58 -1.13
C MET A 115 -15.94 1.21 -0.60
N ASN A 116 -15.43 0.78 0.54
CA ASN A 116 -15.88 -0.45 1.19
C ASN A 116 -17.39 -0.39 1.58
N ARG A 117 -17.88 0.79 2.00
CA ARG A 117 -19.31 1.00 2.28
C ARG A 117 -20.17 0.88 1.02
N ARG A 118 -19.68 1.39 -0.13
CA ARG A 118 -20.38 1.24 -1.43
C ARG A 118 -20.51 -0.23 -1.82
N PHE A 119 -19.47 -1.04 -1.65
CA PHE A 119 -19.54 -2.49 -1.85
C PHE A 119 -20.64 -3.15 -1.03
N ARG A 120 -20.68 -2.85 0.27
CA ARG A 120 -21.70 -3.40 1.18
C ARG A 120 -23.12 -3.04 0.78
N LYS A 121 -23.35 -1.84 0.23
CA LYS A 121 -24.66 -1.43 -0.28
C LYS A 121 -25.16 -2.27 -1.46
N LEU A 122 -24.24 -2.88 -2.22
CA LEU A 122 -24.57 -3.81 -3.30
C LEU A 122 -24.69 -5.28 -2.82
N GLY A 123 -24.63 -5.52 -1.51
CA GLY A 123 -24.60 -6.88 -0.95
C GLY A 123 -23.27 -7.59 -1.12
N LEU A 124 -22.22 -6.86 -1.53
CA LEU A 124 -20.90 -7.41 -1.75
C LEU A 124 -20.00 -7.19 -0.52
N THR A 125 -19.11 -8.13 -0.27
CA THR A 125 -17.97 -7.96 0.64
C THR A 125 -16.68 -8.27 -0.12
N CYS A 126 -15.59 -7.64 0.31
CA CYS A 126 -14.27 -7.80 -0.28
C CYS A 126 -13.27 -8.15 0.82
N ASN A 127 -12.45 -9.17 0.57
CA ASN A 127 -11.23 -9.43 1.31
C ASN A 127 -10.04 -9.07 0.44
N VAL A 128 -9.02 -8.47 1.08
CA VAL A 128 -7.79 -8.03 0.42
C VAL A 128 -6.59 -8.65 1.12
N GLY A 129 -5.65 -9.20 0.35
CA GLY A 129 -4.32 -9.61 0.78
C GLY A 129 -3.28 -8.73 0.09
N ALA A 130 -2.21 -8.39 0.80
CA ALA A 130 -1.09 -7.66 0.26
C ALA A 130 0.17 -8.49 0.44
N GLU A 131 0.87 -8.75 -0.68
CA GLU A 131 2.21 -9.33 -0.73
C GLU A 131 3.18 -8.15 -0.89
N CYS A 132 4.02 -7.90 0.13
CA CYS A 132 4.84 -6.69 0.16
C CYS A 132 6.32 -7.05 0.19
N GLU A 133 7.00 -6.78 -0.90
CA GLU A 133 8.43 -7.01 -1.06
C GLU A 133 9.23 -5.80 -0.55
N PHE A 134 10.43 -6.07 -0.05
CA PHE A 134 11.37 -5.06 0.43
C PHE A 134 12.81 -5.56 0.35
N TYR A 135 13.75 -4.62 0.32
CA TYR A 135 15.17 -4.91 0.33
C TYR A 135 15.81 -4.58 1.67
N LEU A 136 16.83 -5.36 2.01
CA LEU A 136 17.69 -5.16 3.18
C LEU A 136 19.12 -4.83 2.73
N PHE A 137 19.65 -3.72 3.27
CA PHE A 137 20.97 -3.20 2.92
C PHE A 137 21.84 -3.00 4.16
N GLU A 138 23.14 -3.13 3.98
CA GLU A 138 24.12 -2.78 5.00
C GLU A 138 24.13 -1.27 5.25
N ASN A 139 24.45 -0.87 6.48
CA ASN A 139 24.82 0.49 6.83
C ASN A 139 26.35 0.66 6.80
N ASP A 140 26.82 1.87 6.52
CA ASP A 140 28.25 2.19 6.66
C ASP A 140 28.67 2.27 8.15
N ASP A 141 29.97 2.44 8.40
CA ASP A 141 30.54 2.54 9.76
C ASP A 141 29.95 3.72 10.59
N ARG A 142 29.24 4.65 9.94
CA ARG A 142 28.57 5.78 10.56
C ARG A 142 27.07 5.55 10.73
N GLY A 143 26.59 4.35 10.43
CA GLY A 143 25.18 3.99 10.48
C GLY A 143 24.31 4.58 9.37
N ARG A 144 24.90 5.01 8.25
CA ARG A 144 24.15 5.56 7.09
C ARG A 144 23.86 4.46 6.10
N PRO A 145 22.64 4.42 5.48
CA PRO A 145 22.28 3.43 4.48
C PRO A 145 23.23 3.40 3.29
N THR A 146 23.62 2.18 2.88
CA THR A 146 24.34 1.92 1.63
C THR A 146 23.43 1.18 0.64
N ARG A 147 23.87 0.97 -0.61
CA ARG A 147 23.21 0.08 -1.58
C ARG A 147 23.90 -1.29 -1.67
N VAL A 148 24.60 -1.71 -0.63
CA VAL A 148 25.18 -3.03 -0.51
C VAL A 148 24.13 -3.96 0.10
N PRO A 149 23.61 -4.97 -0.63
CA PRO A 149 22.67 -5.94 -0.08
C PRO A 149 23.30 -6.71 1.08
N ILE A 150 22.50 -7.18 2.04
CA ILE A 150 22.99 -7.96 3.19
C ILE A 150 23.48 -9.35 2.80
N ASP A 151 23.10 -9.83 1.61
CA ASP A 151 23.44 -11.15 1.10
C ASP A 151 23.41 -11.21 -0.44
N PHE A 152 23.68 -12.39 -0.97
CA PHE A 152 23.62 -12.72 -2.39
C PHE A 152 22.69 -13.93 -2.65
N GLY A 153 21.70 -14.13 -1.78
CA GLY A 153 20.67 -15.13 -1.93
C GLY A 153 19.76 -14.87 -3.13
N GLY A 154 19.02 -15.89 -3.52
CA GLY A 154 18.00 -15.86 -4.55
C GLY A 154 16.69 -16.46 -4.06
N TYR A 155 15.75 -16.67 -4.98
CA TYR A 155 14.39 -17.10 -4.67
C TYR A 155 14.33 -18.40 -3.87
N PHE A 156 13.76 -18.33 -2.66
CA PHE A 156 13.64 -19.44 -1.70
C PHE A 156 14.97 -20.02 -1.17
N ASP A 157 16.08 -19.31 -1.34
CA ASP A 157 17.33 -19.71 -0.70
C ASP A 157 17.19 -19.68 0.82
N VAL A 158 18.03 -20.46 1.47
CA VAL A 158 18.10 -20.62 2.93
C VAL A 158 19.49 -20.22 3.44
N ALA A 159 19.64 -20.05 4.75
CA ALA A 159 20.94 -19.79 5.35
C ALA A 159 21.98 -20.87 4.97
N PRO A 160 23.24 -20.52 4.66
CA PRO A 160 23.84 -19.19 4.87
C PRO A 160 23.71 -18.21 3.70
N LEU A 161 23.09 -18.59 2.58
CA LEU A 161 22.90 -17.70 1.42
C LEU A 161 21.91 -16.60 1.75
N ASP A 162 20.83 -16.91 2.45
CA ASP A 162 19.86 -15.99 3.00
C ASP A 162 20.33 -15.49 4.38
N ALA A 163 20.86 -14.28 4.45
CA ALA A 163 21.23 -13.64 5.71
C ALA A 163 20.05 -12.93 6.42
N GLY A 164 18.91 -12.78 5.73
CA GLY A 164 17.72 -12.10 6.24
C GLY A 164 16.77 -12.97 7.06
N GLU A 165 16.97 -14.30 7.12
CA GLU A 165 16.04 -15.26 7.74
C GLU A 165 15.66 -14.90 9.18
N ASN A 166 16.64 -14.62 10.04
CA ASN A 166 16.37 -14.23 11.43
C ASN A 166 15.68 -12.88 11.56
N LEU A 167 16.00 -11.94 10.67
CA LEU A 167 15.34 -10.62 10.67
C LEU A 167 13.85 -10.76 10.28
N ARG A 168 13.54 -11.55 9.24
CA ARG A 168 12.15 -11.82 8.86
C ARG A 168 11.39 -12.53 9.99
N ARG A 169 12.04 -13.50 10.68
CA ARG A 169 11.46 -14.15 11.87
C ARG A 169 11.09 -13.12 12.95
N ASP A 170 11.98 -12.19 13.26
CA ASP A 170 11.73 -11.17 14.29
C ASP A 170 10.65 -10.17 13.85
N ILE A 171 10.57 -9.86 12.55
CA ILE A 171 9.47 -9.08 11.95
C ILE A 171 8.15 -9.81 12.14
N CYS A 172 8.04 -11.09 11.75
CA CYS A 172 6.81 -11.89 11.89
C CYS A 172 6.34 -11.97 13.35
N LEU A 173 7.24 -12.25 14.30
CA LEU A 173 6.89 -12.28 15.72
C LEU A 173 6.43 -10.91 16.25
N THR A 174 7.02 -9.83 15.76
CA THR A 174 6.57 -8.47 16.11
C THR A 174 5.18 -8.18 15.54
N MET A 175 4.91 -8.63 14.30
CA MET A 175 3.58 -8.54 13.68
C MET A 175 2.52 -9.28 14.49
N GLU A 176 2.80 -10.51 14.93
CA GLU A 176 1.88 -11.29 15.79
C GLU A 176 1.60 -10.59 17.11
N GLN A 177 2.63 -10.02 17.77
CA GLN A 177 2.45 -9.25 19.01
C GLN A 177 1.53 -8.03 18.81
N MET A 178 1.47 -7.49 17.61
CA MET A 178 0.61 -6.36 17.25
C MET A 178 -0.76 -6.78 16.68
N GLY A 179 -1.09 -8.08 16.71
CA GLY A 179 -2.36 -8.61 16.24
C GLY A 179 -2.49 -8.68 14.72
N MET A 180 -1.37 -8.65 14.00
CA MET A 180 -1.31 -8.99 12.59
C MET A 180 -1.08 -10.51 12.42
N SER A 181 -1.43 -11.04 11.27
CA SER A 181 -1.30 -12.48 10.98
C SER A 181 -0.41 -12.67 9.75
N PRO A 182 0.93 -12.78 9.93
CA PRO A 182 1.82 -13.16 8.83
C PRO A 182 1.49 -14.59 8.36
N GLN A 183 1.66 -14.87 7.06
CA GLN A 183 1.34 -16.15 6.45
C GLN A 183 2.59 -16.85 5.90
N HIS A 184 3.32 -16.20 5.01
CA HIS A 184 4.55 -16.71 4.42
C HIS A 184 5.66 -15.66 4.59
N SER A 185 6.91 -16.14 4.58
CA SER A 185 8.10 -15.31 4.66
C SER A 185 9.25 -16.02 3.98
N HIS A 186 9.88 -15.41 3.01
CA HIS A 186 10.96 -16.02 2.23
C HIS A 186 11.91 -14.98 1.64
N HIS A 187 13.07 -15.44 1.17
CA HIS A 187 13.97 -14.67 0.35
C HIS A 187 13.40 -14.57 -1.07
N GLU A 188 13.48 -13.39 -1.67
CA GLU A 188 13.03 -13.10 -3.03
C GLU A 188 14.19 -13.23 -4.05
N SER A 189 13.89 -12.90 -5.32
CA SER A 189 14.80 -13.13 -6.45
C SER A 189 16.03 -12.23 -6.44
N GLY A 190 15.92 -11.01 -5.90
CA GLY A 190 17.02 -10.05 -5.81
C GLY A 190 17.89 -10.26 -4.58
N ASN A 191 19.17 -9.97 -4.67
CA ASN A 191 20.11 -10.03 -3.54
C ASN A 191 19.63 -9.14 -2.39
N GLY A 192 19.44 -9.70 -1.21
CA GLY A 192 18.90 -9.00 -0.04
C GLY A 192 17.41 -8.65 -0.14
N GLN A 193 16.69 -9.21 -1.14
CA GLN A 193 15.24 -9.00 -1.30
C GLN A 193 14.46 -10.01 -0.48
N ASN A 194 13.39 -9.55 0.16
CA ASN A 194 12.56 -10.31 1.08
C ASN A 194 11.09 -10.05 0.82
N GLU A 195 10.25 -11.04 1.13
CA GLU A 195 8.79 -10.92 1.11
C GLU A 195 8.19 -11.50 2.38
N ILE A 196 7.16 -10.84 2.89
CA ILE A 196 6.31 -11.35 3.97
C ILE A 196 4.86 -11.07 3.62
N ASP A 197 4.09 -12.13 3.49
CA ASP A 197 2.65 -12.08 3.22
C ASP A 197 1.85 -12.07 4.51
N CYS A 198 0.66 -11.50 4.42
CA CYS A 198 -0.32 -11.51 5.49
C CYS A 198 -1.61 -12.23 5.07
N HIS A 199 -2.26 -12.87 6.02
CA HIS A 199 -3.61 -13.38 5.80
C HIS A 199 -4.55 -12.26 5.35
N TYR A 200 -5.52 -12.62 4.50
CA TYR A 200 -6.55 -11.71 3.98
C TYR A 200 -7.35 -11.07 5.11
N ALA A 201 -7.69 -9.81 4.91
CA ALA A 201 -8.56 -9.04 5.81
C ALA A 201 -9.50 -8.14 5.00
N GLY A 202 -10.43 -7.45 5.66
CA GLY A 202 -11.21 -6.41 5.00
C GLY A 202 -10.31 -5.27 4.50
N PRO A 203 -10.71 -4.54 3.44
CA PRO A 203 -9.85 -3.57 2.74
C PRO A 203 -9.17 -2.55 3.65
N LEU A 204 -9.92 -1.95 4.58
CA LEU A 204 -9.38 -0.95 5.51
C LEU A 204 -8.33 -1.55 6.45
N LYS A 205 -8.62 -2.74 7.00
CA LYS A 205 -7.67 -3.43 7.89
C LYS A 205 -6.40 -3.83 7.14
N THR A 206 -6.49 -4.25 5.88
CA THR A 206 -5.31 -4.57 5.06
C THR A 206 -4.47 -3.32 4.79
N ALA A 207 -5.08 -2.18 4.46
CA ALA A 207 -4.34 -0.93 4.29
C ALA A 207 -3.64 -0.49 5.60
N ASP A 208 -4.34 -0.55 6.74
CA ASP A 208 -3.75 -0.30 8.06
C ASP A 208 -2.58 -1.27 8.34
N ASN A 209 -2.73 -2.54 7.99
CA ASN A 209 -1.68 -3.56 8.14
C ASN A 209 -0.46 -3.26 7.26
N VAL A 210 -0.62 -2.84 6.00
CA VAL A 210 0.51 -2.45 5.12
C VAL A 210 1.27 -1.25 5.70
N MET A 211 0.56 -0.24 6.22
CA MET A 211 1.20 0.90 6.88
C MET A 211 1.99 0.46 8.11
N MET A 212 1.40 -0.41 8.93
CA MET A 212 2.05 -0.94 10.13
C MET A 212 3.22 -1.84 9.79
N PHE A 213 3.08 -2.70 8.78
CA PHE A 213 4.13 -3.59 8.28
C PHE A 213 5.41 -2.81 7.91
N LYS A 214 5.27 -1.75 7.11
CA LYS A 214 6.41 -0.89 6.75
C LYS A 214 7.11 -0.30 7.99
N GLN A 215 6.33 0.08 9.01
CA GLN A 215 6.89 0.61 10.27
C GLN A 215 7.62 -0.48 11.06
N ILE A 216 7.04 -1.69 11.16
CA ILE A 216 7.66 -2.84 11.84
C ILE A 216 8.97 -3.22 11.18
N VAL A 217 8.96 -3.43 9.86
CA VAL A 217 10.16 -3.81 9.08
C VAL A 217 11.30 -2.83 9.33
N ARG A 218 11.04 -1.54 9.20
CA ARG A 218 12.06 -0.50 9.44
C ARG A 218 12.52 -0.45 10.90
N ALA A 219 11.62 -0.61 11.86
CA ALA A 219 11.98 -0.57 13.27
C ALA A 219 12.85 -1.78 13.67
N VAL A 220 12.54 -2.98 13.16
CA VAL A 220 13.30 -4.20 13.42
C VAL A 220 14.65 -4.15 12.71
N ALA A 221 14.69 -3.75 11.43
CA ALA A 221 15.93 -3.59 10.66
C ALA A 221 16.88 -2.57 11.33
N MET A 222 16.37 -1.40 11.71
CA MET A 222 17.16 -0.38 12.39
C MET A 222 17.78 -0.89 13.69
N ARG A 223 17.03 -1.68 14.48
CA ARG A 223 17.56 -2.28 15.73
C ARG A 223 18.65 -3.32 15.48
N SER A 224 18.65 -3.93 14.30
CA SER A 224 19.67 -4.89 13.84
C SER A 224 20.84 -4.22 13.09
N GLY A 225 20.86 -2.87 13.01
CA GLY A 225 21.92 -2.14 12.29
C GLY A 225 21.81 -2.21 10.78
N ILE A 226 20.64 -2.60 10.25
CA ILE A 226 20.34 -2.83 8.82
C ILE A 226 19.37 -1.76 8.33
N HIS A 227 19.48 -1.36 7.08
CA HIS A 227 18.52 -0.49 6.39
C HIS A 227 17.52 -1.32 5.60
N ALA A 228 16.22 -1.09 5.82
CA ALA A 228 15.15 -1.67 5.03
C ALA A 228 14.58 -0.61 4.08
N SER A 229 14.52 -0.92 2.79
CA SER A 229 13.99 -0.04 1.74
C SER A 229 12.79 -0.66 1.04
N PHE A 230 11.75 0.13 0.86
CA PHE A 230 10.58 -0.17 0.05
C PHE A 230 10.62 0.55 -1.30
N LEU A 231 11.81 0.99 -1.74
CA LEU A 231 11.98 1.60 -3.06
C LEU A 231 11.66 0.56 -4.15
N PRO A 232 10.83 0.89 -5.15
CA PRO A 232 10.38 -0.07 -6.17
C PRO A 232 11.48 -0.73 -6.99
N LYS A 233 12.58 -0.03 -7.28
CA LYS A 233 13.75 -0.56 -8.01
C LYS A 233 15.03 0.00 -7.39
N PRO A 234 15.48 -0.51 -6.22
CA PRO A 234 16.65 0.03 -5.52
C PRO A 234 17.98 -0.31 -6.21
N LEU A 235 18.03 -1.43 -6.93
CA LEU A 235 19.18 -1.92 -7.69
C LEU A 235 18.78 -2.10 -9.16
N ALA A 236 19.52 -1.50 -10.08
CA ALA A 236 19.18 -1.47 -11.50
C ALA A 236 19.20 -2.87 -12.17
N ASP A 237 20.09 -3.74 -11.71
CA ASP A 237 20.37 -5.07 -12.24
C ASP A 237 19.68 -6.21 -11.46
N GLN A 238 18.88 -5.89 -10.44
CA GLN A 238 18.16 -6.86 -9.62
C GLN A 238 16.65 -6.71 -9.82
N ALA A 239 15.86 -7.66 -9.32
CA ALA A 239 14.40 -7.58 -9.32
C ALA A 239 13.89 -6.33 -8.60
N GLY A 240 12.79 -5.76 -9.07
CA GLY A 240 12.09 -4.67 -8.36
C GLY A 240 11.15 -5.20 -7.30
N SER A 241 10.81 -4.37 -6.30
CA SER A 241 9.86 -4.72 -5.25
C SER A 241 8.41 -4.42 -5.68
N GLY A 242 7.55 -5.42 -5.60
CA GLY A 242 6.11 -5.32 -5.81
C GLY A 242 5.31 -5.17 -4.51
N LEU A 243 4.11 -4.63 -4.65
CA LEU A 243 3.03 -4.75 -3.68
C LEU A 243 1.85 -5.38 -4.39
N HIS A 244 1.86 -6.70 -4.52
CA HIS A 244 0.77 -7.39 -5.20
C HIS A 244 -0.51 -7.32 -4.36
N ILE A 245 -1.58 -6.83 -4.97
CA ILE A 245 -2.87 -6.67 -4.29
C ILE A 245 -3.81 -7.77 -4.75
N ASN A 246 -4.08 -8.68 -3.83
CA ASN A 246 -4.98 -9.82 -4.00
C ASN A 246 -6.37 -9.44 -3.51
N LEU A 247 -7.42 -9.71 -4.31
CA LEU A 247 -8.80 -9.40 -3.97
C LEU A 247 -9.71 -10.59 -4.20
N SER A 248 -10.55 -10.88 -3.20
CA SER A 248 -11.64 -11.83 -3.28
C SER A 248 -12.96 -11.10 -3.04
N LEU A 249 -13.96 -11.36 -3.88
CA LEU A 249 -15.32 -10.81 -3.74
C LEU A 249 -16.27 -11.88 -3.27
N TYR A 250 -17.17 -11.51 -2.37
CA TYR A 250 -18.19 -12.42 -1.85
C TYR A 250 -19.58 -11.80 -1.97
N MET A 251 -20.54 -12.63 -2.34
CA MET A 251 -21.99 -12.34 -2.26
C MET A 251 -22.68 -13.55 -1.64
N ASP A 252 -23.51 -13.33 -0.64
CA ASP A 252 -24.23 -14.39 0.10
C ASP A 252 -23.30 -15.52 0.60
N GLY A 253 -22.09 -15.17 1.03
CA GLY A 253 -21.08 -16.10 1.54
C GLY A 253 -20.34 -16.92 0.47
N ARG A 254 -20.58 -16.67 -0.82
CA ARG A 254 -19.88 -17.34 -1.93
C ARG A 254 -18.78 -16.47 -2.49
N ASN A 255 -17.62 -17.06 -2.71
CA ASN A 255 -16.51 -16.42 -3.41
C ASN A 255 -16.82 -16.34 -4.91
N LEU A 256 -16.88 -15.13 -5.47
CA LEU A 256 -17.25 -14.88 -6.87
C LEU A 256 -16.11 -15.17 -7.86
N PHE A 257 -14.90 -15.41 -7.37
CA PHE A 257 -13.75 -15.84 -8.19
C PHE A 257 -13.60 -17.36 -8.24
N GLU A 258 -14.49 -18.13 -7.57
CA GLU A 258 -14.47 -19.59 -7.62
C GLU A 258 -15.00 -20.09 -8.96
N GLY A 259 -14.27 -21.05 -9.59
CA GLY A 259 -14.64 -21.63 -10.87
C GLY A 259 -14.29 -20.76 -12.08
N ASP A 260 -15.11 -20.83 -13.12
CA ASP A 260 -14.93 -20.05 -14.34
C ASP A 260 -15.56 -18.67 -14.19
N ILE A 261 -14.77 -17.64 -14.55
CA ILE A 261 -15.21 -16.25 -14.51
C ILE A 261 -15.85 -15.93 -15.88
N ALA A 262 -17.19 -15.87 -15.89
CA ALA A 262 -17.89 -15.43 -17.09
C ALA A 262 -17.64 -13.94 -17.34
N PRO A 263 -17.52 -13.51 -18.63
CA PRO A 263 -17.21 -12.12 -18.98
C PRO A 263 -18.17 -11.09 -18.38
N ASP A 264 -19.46 -11.43 -18.30
CA ASP A 264 -20.58 -10.60 -17.80
C ASP A 264 -20.94 -10.87 -16.33
N SER A 265 -20.18 -11.73 -15.63
CA SER A 265 -20.36 -11.97 -14.20
C SER A 265 -19.91 -10.76 -13.38
N ILE A 266 -20.33 -10.68 -12.11
CA ILE A 266 -19.89 -9.63 -11.18
C ILE A 266 -18.36 -9.61 -11.07
N ALA A 267 -17.70 -10.77 -10.94
CA ALA A 267 -16.25 -10.89 -10.90
C ALA A 267 -15.61 -10.47 -12.24
N GLY A 268 -16.21 -10.88 -13.38
CA GLY A 268 -15.77 -10.46 -14.72
C GLY A 268 -15.88 -8.95 -14.91
N SER A 269 -17.03 -8.35 -14.60
CA SER A 269 -17.25 -6.92 -14.71
C SER A 269 -16.35 -6.14 -13.75
N PHE A 270 -16.09 -6.63 -12.54
CA PHE A 270 -15.12 -6.04 -11.61
C PHE A 270 -13.72 -6.00 -12.23
N MET A 271 -13.23 -7.11 -12.75
CA MET A 271 -11.92 -7.20 -13.42
C MET A 271 -11.85 -6.29 -14.64
N ALA A 272 -12.91 -6.26 -15.44
CA ALA A 272 -13.00 -5.40 -16.62
C ALA A 272 -12.88 -3.92 -16.24
N GLY A 273 -13.51 -3.49 -15.16
CA GLY A 273 -13.37 -2.15 -14.61
C GLY A 273 -11.95 -1.82 -14.15
N VAL A 274 -11.30 -2.74 -13.41
CA VAL A 274 -9.91 -2.58 -12.98
C VAL A 274 -8.96 -2.45 -14.19
N LEU A 275 -9.13 -3.28 -15.21
CA LEU A 275 -8.32 -3.22 -16.43
C LEU A 275 -8.56 -1.93 -17.22
N ALA A 276 -9.83 -1.51 -17.37
CA ALA A 276 -10.20 -0.30 -18.11
C ALA A 276 -9.59 0.99 -17.50
N HIS A 277 -9.43 1.02 -16.18
CA HIS A 277 -8.91 2.19 -15.50
C HIS A 277 -7.43 2.08 -15.08
N SER A 278 -6.77 0.94 -15.33
CA SER A 278 -5.42 0.64 -14.84
C SER A 278 -4.38 1.71 -15.20
N ARG A 279 -4.43 2.28 -16.40
CA ARG A 279 -3.52 3.36 -16.81
C ARG A 279 -3.67 4.62 -15.95
N ALA A 280 -4.91 5.03 -15.70
CA ALA A 280 -5.20 6.19 -14.87
C ALA A 280 -4.86 5.95 -13.39
N LEU A 281 -4.97 4.70 -12.93
CA LEU A 281 -4.62 4.33 -11.56
C LEU A 281 -3.11 4.27 -11.32
N THR A 282 -2.29 4.15 -12.37
CA THR A 282 -0.85 3.90 -12.25
C THR A 282 -0.14 4.97 -11.41
N VAL A 283 -0.52 6.25 -11.51
CA VAL A 283 0.08 7.32 -10.69
C VAL A 283 -0.09 7.10 -9.18
N PHE A 284 -1.18 6.45 -8.76
CA PHE A 284 -1.48 6.17 -7.35
C PHE A 284 -0.92 4.83 -6.88
N THR A 285 -0.75 3.87 -7.79
CA THR A 285 -0.20 2.54 -7.49
C THR A 285 1.32 2.48 -7.65
N ASN A 286 1.91 3.44 -8.37
CA ASN A 286 3.33 3.52 -8.75
C ASN A 286 3.78 4.99 -8.72
N PRO A 287 3.89 5.61 -7.51
CA PRO A 287 3.95 7.06 -7.36
C PRO A 287 5.34 7.69 -7.51
N LEU A 288 6.37 6.91 -7.81
CA LEU A 288 7.73 7.42 -7.93
C LEU A 288 8.26 7.35 -9.35
N PRO A 289 9.16 8.24 -9.78
CA PRO A 289 9.89 8.06 -11.02
C PRO A 289 10.59 6.68 -11.11
N ASN A 290 11.09 6.18 -9.98
CA ASN A 290 11.73 4.87 -9.82
C ASN A 290 10.77 3.70 -10.06
N SER A 291 9.47 3.84 -9.79
CA SER A 291 8.43 2.82 -10.00
C SER A 291 8.42 2.27 -11.43
N TYR A 292 8.65 3.14 -12.41
CA TYR A 292 8.55 2.84 -13.85
C TYR A 292 9.75 2.04 -14.37
N LEU A 293 10.86 2.01 -13.63
CA LEU A 293 12.03 1.17 -13.93
C LEU A 293 11.76 -0.31 -13.68
N ARG A 294 10.68 -0.64 -12.98
CA ARG A 294 10.27 -2.00 -12.65
C ARG A 294 9.49 -2.65 -13.81
N PHE A 295 8.72 -1.89 -14.61
CA PHE A 295 7.78 -2.44 -15.57
C PHE A 295 8.45 -3.14 -16.78
N GLY A 296 7.99 -4.38 -17.04
CA GLY A 296 8.39 -5.17 -18.21
C GLY A 296 9.58 -6.11 -17.99
N SER A 297 10.07 -6.22 -16.76
CA SER A 297 11.12 -7.16 -16.37
C SER A 297 10.81 -7.78 -15.00
N ASP A 298 11.49 -8.87 -14.66
CA ASP A 298 11.49 -9.47 -13.31
C ASP A 298 10.08 -9.62 -12.71
N GLU A 299 9.17 -10.24 -13.44
CA GLU A 299 7.76 -10.49 -13.07
C GLU A 299 6.87 -9.23 -12.89
N ALA A 300 7.34 -8.02 -13.23
CA ALA A 300 6.51 -6.81 -13.19
C ALA A 300 5.80 -6.57 -14.54
N PRO A 301 4.46 -6.51 -14.58
CA PRO A 301 3.71 -6.38 -15.82
C PRO A 301 3.86 -4.99 -16.47
N LYS A 302 3.76 -4.95 -17.81
CA LYS A 302 3.79 -3.71 -18.59
C LYS A 302 2.53 -3.48 -19.41
N TYR A 303 1.77 -4.52 -19.70
CA TYR A 303 0.63 -4.50 -20.63
C TYR A 303 -0.68 -4.69 -19.85
N VAL A 304 -1.71 -3.96 -20.26
CA VAL A 304 -3.08 -4.12 -19.74
C VAL A 304 -3.64 -5.43 -20.26
N SER A 305 -3.68 -6.44 -19.40
CA SER A 305 -4.04 -7.80 -19.77
C SER A 305 -4.33 -8.66 -18.54
N TRP A 306 -4.99 -9.79 -18.74
CA TRP A 306 -5.19 -10.75 -17.67
C TRP A 306 -5.05 -12.19 -18.17
N SER A 307 -4.78 -13.09 -17.26
CA SER A 307 -4.76 -14.54 -17.54
C SER A 307 -4.88 -15.35 -16.25
N ARG A 308 -5.12 -16.66 -16.42
CA ARG A 308 -4.94 -17.64 -15.35
C ARG A 308 -3.47 -18.04 -15.27
N GLN A 309 -2.93 -18.13 -14.05
CA GLN A 309 -1.58 -18.65 -13.71
C GLN A 309 -0.40 -17.82 -14.21
N ASN A 310 -0.49 -17.13 -15.35
CA ASN A 310 0.63 -16.48 -16.01
C ASN A 310 1.04 -15.18 -15.29
N ARG A 311 2.29 -15.12 -14.80
CA ARG A 311 2.85 -14.01 -14.01
C ARG A 311 3.25 -12.79 -14.83
N SER A 312 3.27 -12.87 -16.17
CA SER A 312 3.57 -11.72 -17.02
C SER A 312 2.38 -10.78 -17.26
N GLN A 313 1.22 -11.10 -16.70
CA GLN A 313 -0.04 -10.38 -16.87
C GLN A 313 -0.25 -9.33 -15.77
N LEU A 314 -0.98 -8.25 -16.09
CA LEU A 314 -1.35 -7.21 -15.13
C LEU A 314 -2.27 -7.78 -14.03
N VAL A 315 -3.29 -8.53 -14.45
CA VAL A 315 -4.17 -9.25 -13.54
C VAL A 315 -3.98 -10.75 -13.73
N ARG A 316 -3.66 -11.44 -12.66
CA ARG A 316 -3.51 -12.89 -12.62
C ARG A 316 -4.61 -13.50 -11.78
N ILE A 317 -5.17 -14.63 -12.23
CA ILE A 317 -6.06 -15.50 -11.42
C ILE A 317 -5.24 -16.73 -11.04
N PRO A 318 -4.79 -16.86 -9.78
CA PRO A 318 -4.07 -18.03 -9.33
C PRO A 318 -4.92 -19.31 -9.44
N GLN A 319 -4.26 -20.45 -9.64
CA GLN A 319 -4.95 -21.76 -9.66
C GLN A 319 -5.08 -22.28 -8.23
N VAL A 320 -6.11 -21.84 -7.55
CA VAL A 320 -6.47 -22.20 -6.18
C VAL A 320 -7.95 -22.50 -6.08
N GLN A 321 -8.44 -22.99 -4.94
CA GLN A 321 -9.81 -23.38 -4.73
C GLN A 321 -10.42 -22.76 -3.47
N GLY A 322 -11.74 -22.68 -3.43
CA GLY A 322 -12.51 -22.20 -2.27
C GLY A 322 -12.19 -20.74 -1.92
N ASP A 323 -12.00 -20.49 -0.64
CA ASP A 323 -11.77 -19.13 -0.12
C ASP A 323 -10.47 -18.48 -0.61
N ASN A 324 -9.54 -19.25 -1.15
CA ASN A 324 -8.29 -18.74 -1.72
C ASN A 324 -8.46 -18.21 -3.16
N CYS A 325 -9.61 -18.40 -3.80
CA CYS A 325 -9.90 -17.90 -5.15
C CYS A 325 -9.91 -16.37 -5.14
N ARG A 326 -9.14 -15.77 -6.06
CA ARG A 326 -8.90 -14.33 -6.08
C ARG A 326 -8.40 -13.83 -7.42
N MET A 327 -8.46 -12.56 -7.63
CA MET A 327 -7.60 -11.85 -8.59
C MET A 327 -6.38 -11.27 -7.88
N GLU A 328 -5.27 -11.22 -8.57
CA GLU A 328 -4.01 -10.59 -8.14
C GLU A 328 -3.68 -9.46 -9.12
N LEU A 329 -3.65 -8.22 -8.64
CA LEU A 329 -3.15 -7.07 -9.40
C LEU A 329 -1.65 -6.91 -9.11
N ARG A 330 -0.82 -7.02 -10.14
CA ARG A 330 0.63 -7.17 -10.01
C ARG A 330 1.45 -5.89 -10.25
N SER A 331 0.83 -4.83 -10.76
CA SER A 331 1.54 -3.58 -11.05
C SER A 331 1.90 -2.74 -9.82
N PRO A 332 1.10 -2.66 -8.74
CA PRO A 332 1.40 -1.79 -7.61
C PRO A 332 2.77 -2.07 -7.00
N ASP A 333 3.37 -1.05 -6.39
CA ASP A 333 4.62 -1.17 -5.66
C ASP A 333 4.53 -0.62 -4.23
N PRO A 334 5.50 -0.96 -3.36
CA PRO A 334 5.43 -0.60 -1.94
C PRO A 334 5.50 0.90 -1.65
N ALA A 335 5.88 1.75 -2.61
CA ALA A 335 5.90 3.19 -2.41
C ALA A 335 4.50 3.82 -2.39
N CYS A 336 3.49 3.11 -2.88
CA CYS A 336 2.13 3.65 -2.96
C CYS A 336 1.49 3.90 -1.58
N ASN A 337 0.50 4.79 -1.58
CA ASN A 337 -0.43 4.95 -0.47
C ASN A 337 -1.44 3.79 -0.51
N PRO A 338 -1.43 2.83 0.44
CA PRO A 338 -2.28 1.65 0.37
C PRO A 338 -3.78 1.98 0.48
N TYR A 339 -4.16 3.07 1.14
CA TYR A 339 -5.56 3.49 1.21
C TYR A 339 -6.07 3.97 -0.15
N LEU A 340 -5.27 4.80 -0.86
CA LEU A 340 -5.63 5.24 -2.22
C LEU A 340 -5.56 4.10 -3.21
N ALA A 341 -4.50 3.30 -3.20
CA ALA A 341 -4.33 2.19 -4.14
C ALA A 341 -5.49 1.20 -4.03
N ILE A 342 -5.77 0.66 -2.84
CA ILE A 342 -6.87 -0.29 -2.62
C ILE A 342 -8.22 0.38 -2.90
N GLY A 343 -8.42 1.61 -2.41
CA GLY A 343 -9.68 2.34 -2.60
C GLY A 343 -10.02 2.59 -4.07
N LEU A 344 -9.03 2.97 -4.87
CA LEU A 344 -9.20 3.21 -6.31
C LEU A 344 -9.39 1.92 -7.11
N ILE A 345 -8.70 0.82 -6.73
CA ILE A 345 -8.94 -0.50 -7.33
C ILE A 345 -10.40 -0.94 -7.07
N LEU A 346 -10.88 -0.77 -5.84
CA LEU A 346 -12.29 -1.04 -5.50
C LEU A 346 -13.24 -0.15 -6.29
N ALA A 347 -12.96 1.15 -6.40
CA ALA A 347 -13.77 2.08 -7.18
C ALA A 347 -13.83 1.71 -8.66
N ALA A 348 -12.69 1.34 -9.25
CA ALA A 348 -12.60 0.89 -10.66
C ALA A 348 -13.42 -0.39 -10.89
N GLY A 349 -13.33 -1.33 -9.96
CA GLY A 349 -14.15 -2.55 -10.02
C GLY A 349 -15.64 -2.26 -9.86
N LEU A 350 -16.03 -1.32 -8.99
CA LEU A 350 -17.43 -0.86 -8.85
C LEU A 350 -17.95 -0.24 -10.15
N ASP A 351 -17.16 0.65 -10.79
CA ASP A 351 -17.52 1.24 -12.09
C ASP A 351 -17.76 0.14 -13.15
N GLY A 352 -16.90 -0.89 -13.16
CA GLY A 352 -17.09 -2.05 -14.03
C GLY A 352 -18.39 -2.78 -13.78
N ILE A 353 -18.75 -3.02 -12.52
CA ILE A 353 -20.01 -3.68 -12.14
C ILE A 353 -21.22 -2.80 -12.50
N GLU A 354 -21.20 -1.53 -12.12
CA GLU A 354 -22.30 -0.57 -12.35
C GLU A 354 -22.57 -0.37 -13.85
N ARG A 355 -21.50 -0.33 -14.67
CA ARG A 355 -21.59 -0.21 -16.14
C ARG A 355 -21.74 -1.55 -16.86
N ARG A 356 -21.68 -2.67 -16.16
CA ARG A 356 -21.72 -4.02 -16.72
C ARG A 356 -20.68 -4.22 -17.83
N LEU A 357 -19.43 -3.81 -17.54
CA LEU A 357 -18.35 -4.02 -18.48
C LEU A 357 -18.07 -5.50 -18.67
N GLU A 358 -17.87 -5.92 -19.92
CA GLU A 358 -17.53 -7.30 -20.23
C GLU A 358 -16.02 -7.51 -20.20
N LEU A 359 -15.58 -8.56 -19.52
CA LEU A 359 -14.19 -8.95 -19.41
C LEU A 359 -13.69 -9.49 -20.76
N GLN A 360 -12.61 -8.92 -21.29
CA GLN A 360 -11.97 -9.41 -22.49
C GLN A 360 -11.42 -10.83 -22.31
N ALA A 361 -11.20 -11.56 -23.41
CA ALA A 361 -10.62 -12.90 -23.36
C ALA A 361 -9.23 -12.90 -22.69
N PRO A 362 -8.87 -13.93 -21.91
CA PRO A 362 -7.56 -14.02 -21.27
C PRO A 362 -6.44 -14.19 -22.29
N ILE A 363 -5.27 -13.60 -21.98
CA ILE A 363 -4.08 -13.72 -22.81
C ILE A 363 -3.05 -14.61 -22.12
N ASN A 364 -3.01 -15.88 -22.50
CA ASN A 364 -2.04 -16.82 -21.96
C ASN A 364 -0.77 -16.89 -22.82
N LYS A 365 -0.05 -15.77 -22.89
CA LYS A 365 1.23 -15.61 -23.59
C LYS A 365 2.25 -14.99 -22.65
N ASN A 366 3.53 -15.34 -22.82
CA ASN A 366 4.60 -14.67 -22.07
C ASN A 366 4.80 -13.25 -22.64
N LEU A 367 4.33 -12.23 -21.89
CA LEU A 367 4.43 -10.82 -22.30
C LEU A 367 5.77 -10.17 -21.95
N PHE A 368 6.67 -10.90 -21.27
CA PHE A 368 8.07 -10.48 -21.13
C PHE A 368 8.90 -10.72 -22.41
N ASP A 369 8.39 -11.54 -23.35
CA ASP A 369 8.96 -11.64 -24.67
C ASP A 369 8.47 -10.48 -25.56
N PRO A 370 9.35 -9.53 -25.96
CA PRO A 370 8.94 -8.36 -26.73
C PRO A 370 8.34 -8.71 -28.09
N ALA A 371 8.77 -9.83 -28.73
CA ALA A 371 8.26 -10.26 -30.03
C ALA A 371 6.82 -10.75 -29.91
N VAL A 372 6.50 -11.48 -28.83
CA VAL A 372 5.14 -11.93 -28.54
C VAL A 372 4.24 -10.75 -28.24
N ALA A 373 4.68 -9.84 -27.36
CA ALA A 373 3.88 -8.70 -26.96
C ALA A 373 3.59 -7.71 -28.10
N ALA A 374 4.58 -7.47 -28.98
CA ALA A 374 4.42 -6.58 -30.15
C ALA A 374 3.36 -7.07 -31.13
N GLY A 375 3.22 -8.40 -31.30
CA GLY A 375 2.22 -9.00 -32.20
C GLY A 375 0.78 -8.92 -31.71
N LEU A 376 0.54 -8.56 -30.43
CA LEU A 376 -0.80 -8.56 -29.84
C LEU A 376 -1.47 -7.18 -29.79
N GLY A 377 -0.72 -6.08 -30.05
CA GLY A 377 -1.27 -4.73 -30.04
C GLY A 377 -1.89 -4.28 -28.70
N LEU A 378 -1.39 -4.81 -27.59
CA LEU A 378 -1.93 -4.55 -26.27
C LEU A 378 -1.64 -3.11 -25.80
N GLU A 379 -2.59 -2.56 -25.08
CA GLU A 379 -2.40 -1.31 -24.36
C GLU A 379 -1.31 -1.46 -23.30
N LYS A 380 -0.47 -0.42 -23.12
CA LYS A 380 0.62 -0.41 -22.14
C LYS A 380 0.26 0.47 -20.96
N LEU A 381 0.73 0.10 -19.79
CA LEU A 381 0.79 1.02 -18.67
C LEU A 381 1.70 2.22 -19.03
N PRO A 382 1.52 3.39 -18.40
CA PRO A 382 2.44 4.50 -18.52
C PRO A 382 3.90 4.07 -18.30
N SER A 383 4.83 4.65 -19.03
CA SER A 383 6.25 4.33 -18.93
C SER A 383 7.06 5.32 -18.08
N THR A 384 6.43 6.43 -17.70
CA THR A 384 6.98 7.47 -16.81
C THR A 384 5.91 7.99 -15.86
N LEU A 385 6.35 8.62 -14.79
CA LEU A 385 5.44 9.26 -13.84
C LEU A 385 4.64 10.40 -14.52
N GLU A 386 5.28 11.17 -15.41
CA GLU A 386 4.60 12.22 -16.17
C GLU A 386 3.48 11.67 -17.05
N GLU A 387 3.72 10.56 -17.77
CA GLU A 387 2.67 9.88 -18.55
C GLU A 387 1.53 9.37 -17.66
N ALA A 388 1.84 8.89 -16.47
CA ALA A 388 0.83 8.43 -15.51
C ALA A 388 -0.01 9.59 -14.95
N VAL A 389 0.62 10.71 -14.64
CA VAL A 389 -0.11 11.94 -14.23
C VAL A 389 -1.02 12.40 -15.37
N GLN A 390 -0.54 12.42 -16.61
CA GLN A 390 -1.36 12.79 -17.76
C GLN A 390 -2.56 11.85 -17.93
N ALA A 391 -2.35 10.54 -17.89
CA ALA A 391 -3.43 9.55 -17.99
C ALA A 391 -4.48 9.72 -16.88
N ALA A 392 -4.04 10.08 -15.66
CA ALA A 392 -4.93 10.35 -14.54
C ALA A 392 -5.73 11.65 -14.73
N GLN A 393 -5.09 12.72 -15.20
CA GLN A 393 -5.75 14.01 -15.47
C GLN A 393 -6.80 13.93 -16.59
N GLU A 394 -6.58 13.07 -17.59
CA GLU A 394 -7.50 12.82 -18.70
C GLU A 394 -8.67 11.89 -18.31
N SER A 395 -8.62 11.24 -17.13
CA SER A 395 -9.60 10.25 -16.70
C SER A 395 -10.89 10.88 -16.16
N ASP A 396 -12.00 10.71 -16.88
CA ASP A 396 -13.36 11.08 -16.39
C ASP A 396 -13.72 10.27 -15.14
N PHE A 397 -13.31 9.01 -15.06
CA PHE A 397 -13.52 8.15 -13.91
C PHE A 397 -12.91 8.79 -12.64
N LEU A 398 -11.64 9.17 -12.68
CA LEU A 398 -10.98 9.76 -11.51
C LEU A 398 -11.60 11.09 -11.08
N ARG A 399 -12.08 11.88 -12.03
CA ARG A 399 -12.81 13.14 -11.73
C ARG A 399 -14.13 12.90 -10.98
N THR A 400 -14.75 11.74 -11.15
CA THR A 400 -16.00 11.39 -10.44
C THR A 400 -15.77 10.74 -9.09
N VAL A 401 -14.60 10.11 -8.90
CA VAL A 401 -14.31 9.27 -7.73
C VAL A 401 -13.49 9.99 -6.66
N LEU A 402 -12.52 10.80 -7.07
CA LEU A 402 -11.66 11.55 -6.15
C LEU A 402 -12.17 12.97 -5.92
N PRO A 403 -12.03 13.53 -4.70
CA PRO A 403 -12.17 14.95 -4.48
C PRO A 403 -11.22 15.74 -5.38
N GLU A 404 -11.75 16.78 -6.06
CA GLU A 404 -10.97 17.59 -7.00
C GLU A 404 -9.71 18.19 -6.34
N GLU A 405 -9.85 18.67 -5.12
CA GLU A 405 -8.75 19.27 -4.37
C GLU A 405 -7.64 18.28 -4.08
N LEU A 406 -7.96 17.02 -3.72
CA LEU A 406 -6.99 15.96 -3.49
C LEU A 406 -6.26 15.62 -4.79
N SER A 407 -7.00 15.36 -5.87
CA SER A 407 -6.41 14.94 -7.14
C SER A 407 -5.50 16.02 -7.73
N HIS A 408 -5.94 17.30 -7.68
CA HIS A 408 -5.14 18.44 -8.16
C HIS A 408 -3.82 18.57 -7.39
N ARG A 409 -3.87 18.55 -6.05
CA ARG A 409 -2.66 18.63 -5.21
C ARG A 409 -1.73 17.43 -5.41
N TYR A 410 -2.30 16.24 -5.55
CA TYR A 410 -1.54 15.02 -5.80
C TYR A 410 -0.75 15.15 -7.11
N TYR A 411 -1.41 15.50 -8.22
CA TYR A 411 -0.77 15.64 -9.52
C TYR A 411 0.27 16.76 -9.54
N GLU A 412 -0.02 17.90 -8.91
CA GLU A 412 0.92 19.01 -8.83
C GLU A 412 2.22 18.60 -8.11
N GLU A 413 2.11 17.91 -6.99
CA GLU A 413 3.28 17.46 -6.23
C GLU A 413 4.06 16.37 -6.98
N GLU A 414 3.39 15.43 -7.66
CA GLU A 414 4.08 14.42 -8.46
C GLU A 414 4.83 15.04 -9.64
N LEU A 415 4.27 16.05 -10.30
CA LEU A 415 4.98 16.80 -11.35
C LEU A 415 6.17 17.60 -10.79
N LYS A 416 6.05 18.16 -9.58
CA LYS A 416 7.20 18.80 -8.90
C LYS A 416 8.31 17.80 -8.59
N ARG A 417 7.99 16.58 -8.16
CA ARG A 417 8.96 15.50 -7.94
C ARG A 417 9.70 15.12 -9.24
N CYS A 418 8.96 14.96 -10.34
CA CYS A 418 9.55 14.71 -11.65
C CYS A 418 10.52 15.83 -12.05
N ALA A 419 10.09 17.08 -11.92
CA ALA A 419 10.91 18.25 -12.27
C ALA A 419 12.15 18.35 -11.38
N ALA A 420 12.02 18.09 -10.08
CA ALA A 420 13.13 18.15 -9.13
C ALA A 420 14.19 17.08 -9.44
N LEU A 421 13.79 15.84 -9.71
CA LEU A 421 14.71 14.78 -10.10
C LEU A 421 15.41 15.11 -11.42
N LYS A 422 14.67 15.61 -12.42
CA LYS A 422 15.18 15.93 -13.75
C LYS A 422 16.20 17.09 -13.75
N ASN A 423 16.02 18.04 -12.83
CA ASN A 423 16.87 19.20 -12.67
C ASN A 423 17.99 19.00 -11.63
N ALA A 424 18.04 17.85 -10.96
CA ALA A 424 19.08 17.54 -10.00
C ALA A 424 20.45 17.47 -10.68
N ALA A 425 21.47 18.06 -10.03
CA ALA A 425 22.86 18.00 -10.53
C ALA A 425 23.39 16.56 -10.55
N ASP A 426 22.94 15.74 -9.62
CA ASP A 426 23.18 14.29 -9.56
C ASP A 426 21.83 13.59 -9.25
N PRO A 427 21.13 13.06 -10.27
CA PRO A 427 19.86 12.37 -10.09
C PRO A 427 19.96 11.12 -9.20
N ALA A 428 21.08 10.41 -9.21
CA ALA A 428 21.27 9.22 -8.37
C ALA A 428 21.40 9.58 -6.90
N GLU A 429 22.12 10.65 -6.59
CA GLU A 429 22.23 11.15 -5.22
C GLU A 429 20.91 11.77 -4.75
N TYR A 430 20.18 12.47 -5.64
CA TYR A 430 18.84 12.98 -5.33
C TYR A 430 17.89 11.83 -4.95
N GLU A 431 17.84 10.76 -5.75
CA GLU A 431 17.04 9.57 -5.47
C GLU A 431 17.45 8.93 -4.13
N ARG A 432 18.76 8.82 -3.87
CA ARG A 432 19.25 8.26 -2.62
C ARG A 432 18.77 9.04 -1.40
N ILE A 433 18.83 10.36 -1.45
CA ILE A 433 18.46 11.24 -0.32
C ILE A 433 16.94 11.25 -0.12
N HIS A 434 16.17 11.43 -1.21
CA HIS A 434 14.75 11.75 -1.13
C HIS A 434 13.84 10.52 -1.17
N TYR A 435 14.32 9.40 -1.74
CA TYR A 435 13.50 8.18 -1.87
C TYR A 435 14.12 7.00 -1.15
N PHE A 436 15.34 6.58 -1.47
CA PHE A 436 15.95 5.38 -0.89
C PHE A 436 16.05 5.41 0.63
N ASN A 437 16.40 6.55 1.22
CA ASN A 437 16.48 6.70 2.67
C ASN A 437 15.11 6.91 3.33
N ALA A 438 14.09 7.30 2.58
CA ALA A 438 12.79 7.70 3.12
C ALA A 438 11.69 6.63 2.96
N ILE A 439 11.82 5.77 1.94
CA ILE A 439 10.79 4.80 1.55
C ILE A 439 11.18 3.34 1.81
#